data_a49f0daaaa9081c90f12c709d9b5bc18
#
_entry.id   a49f0daaaa9081c90f12c709d9b5bc18
#
_cell.length_a   1.000
_cell.length_b   1.000
_cell.length_c   1.000
_cell.angle_alpha   90.00
_cell.angle_beta   90.00
_cell.angle_gamma   90.00
#
_symmetry.space_group_name_H-M   'P 1'
#
loop_
_entity.id
_entity.type
_entity.pdbx_description
1 polymer ?
#
loop_
_entity_poly.entity_id
_entity_poly.type
_entity_poly.pdbx_seq_one_letter_code
_entity_poly.pdbx_strand_id
1 'polypeptide(L)'
;EIHDRLTNLLQEGYTLTIDRSTSCPIHNIVKTKDNLQCENVYNREIKRLGLNIHGNIRFIPTEYKLGSIEQRIELLRGLMDSGGTISKTGNKISYCTNSKRLAEDVKELVYSLGGEARIRVYDRTNKGKDIEYNVWIQIKINPFHLERKRERYNPTFKKDCVKYIESVEFSRKSDAKCLAVDSPCHTYLT
;
A
#
# COMPACT_ATOMS: atom_id res chain seq x y z
N GLU A 1 -16.42 10.21 4.65
CA GLU A 1 -15.30 10.49 3.74
C GLU A 1 -14.85 9.23 2.98
N ILE A 2 -14.34 8.14 3.63
CA ILE A 2 -13.97 6.88 2.93
C ILE A 2 -15.21 6.25 2.26
N HIS A 3 -16.32 6.19 2.96
CA HIS A 3 -17.59 5.65 2.44
C HIS A 3 -18.03 6.39 1.18
N ASP A 4 -18.12 7.71 1.24
CA ASP A 4 -18.61 8.55 0.14
C ASP A 4 -17.68 8.45 -1.07
N ARG A 5 -16.37 8.44 -0.82
CA ARG A 5 -15.38 8.25 -1.87
C ARG A 5 -15.49 6.88 -2.53
N LEU A 6 -15.62 5.81 -1.76
CA LEU A 6 -15.80 4.46 -2.32
C LEU A 6 -17.11 4.36 -3.11
N THR A 7 -18.21 4.94 -2.60
CA THR A 7 -19.49 4.95 -3.31
C THR A 7 -19.36 5.57 -4.71
N ASN A 8 -18.62 6.69 -4.82
CA ASN A 8 -18.40 7.38 -6.10
C ASN A 8 -17.48 6.62 -7.07
N LEU A 9 -16.71 5.65 -6.58
CA LEU A 9 -15.80 4.83 -7.39
C LEU A 9 -16.41 3.50 -7.82
N LEU A 10 -17.58 3.13 -7.27
CA LEU A 10 -18.22 1.88 -7.63
C LEU A 10 -18.76 1.92 -9.05
N GLN A 11 -18.70 0.80 -9.74
CA GLN A 11 -19.33 0.62 -11.03
C GLN A 11 -20.87 0.70 -10.88
N GLU A 12 -21.53 1.08 -11.97
CA GLU A 12 -22.99 1.06 -12.04
C GLU A 12 -23.54 -0.32 -11.66
N GLY A 13 -24.64 -0.33 -10.90
CA GLY A 13 -25.23 -1.57 -10.36
C GLY A 13 -24.64 -2.06 -9.03
N TYR A 14 -23.76 -1.28 -8.40
CA TYR A 14 -23.21 -1.57 -7.07
C TYR A 14 -23.44 -0.41 -6.10
N THR A 15 -23.56 -0.76 -4.82
CA THR A 15 -23.70 0.21 -3.73
C THR A 15 -22.97 -0.29 -2.48
N LEU A 16 -22.67 0.64 -1.55
CA LEU A 16 -22.13 0.29 -0.24
C LEU A 16 -23.25 0.20 0.79
N THR A 17 -23.24 -0.88 1.55
CA THR A 17 -24.03 -0.99 2.78
C THR A 17 -23.13 -0.99 3.99
N ILE A 18 -23.63 -0.47 5.11
CA ILE A 18 -22.91 -0.39 6.38
C ILE A 18 -23.55 -1.34 7.37
N ASP A 19 -22.80 -2.34 7.80
CA ASP A 19 -23.18 -3.17 8.93
C ASP A 19 -22.57 -2.55 10.21
N ARG A 20 -23.45 -2.23 11.16
CA ARG A 20 -23.12 -1.64 12.48
C ARG A 20 -23.34 -2.60 13.62
N SER A 21 -23.48 -3.89 13.35
CA SER A 21 -23.66 -4.92 14.39
C SER A 21 -22.42 -5.14 15.25
N THR A 22 -21.26 -4.70 14.78
CA THR A 22 -19.98 -4.79 15.49
C THR A 22 -19.50 -3.41 15.95
N SER A 23 -18.53 -3.38 16.88
CA SER A 23 -17.90 -2.16 17.37
C SER A 23 -17.20 -1.33 16.27
N CYS A 24 -16.78 -1.98 15.19
CA CYS A 24 -16.25 -1.33 13.98
C CYS A 24 -17.24 -1.53 12.84
N PRO A 25 -17.76 -0.45 12.22
CA PRO A 25 -18.64 -0.57 11.06
C PRO A 25 -17.96 -1.30 9.90
N ILE A 26 -18.67 -2.30 9.34
CA ILE A 26 -18.21 -3.04 8.16
C ILE A 26 -18.93 -2.48 6.93
N HIS A 27 -18.14 -2.13 5.91
CA HIS A 27 -18.65 -1.65 4.62
C HIS A 27 -18.64 -2.81 3.63
N ASN A 28 -19.83 -3.16 3.11
CA ASN A 28 -20.00 -4.23 2.15
C ASN A 28 -20.36 -3.66 0.78
N ILE A 29 -19.66 -4.10 -0.27
CA ILE A 29 -20.03 -3.80 -1.66
C ILE A 29 -21.08 -4.80 -2.08
N VAL A 30 -22.30 -4.32 -2.29
CA VAL A 30 -23.45 -5.15 -2.68
C VAL A 30 -24.00 -4.71 -4.04
N LYS A 31 -24.63 -5.64 -4.73
CA LYS A 31 -25.35 -5.35 -5.98
C LYS A 31 -26.65 -4.64 -5.70
N THR A 32 -27.06 -3.74 -6.56
CA THR A 32 -28.44 -3.21 -6.58
C THR A 32 -29.42 -4.30 -7.06
N LYS A 33 -30.70 -4.13 -6.75
CA LYS A 33 -31.74 -5.15 -7.02
C LYS A 33 -31.85 -5.61 -8.47
N ASP A 34 -31.46 -4.75 -9.42
CA ASP A 34 -31.58 -5.02 -10.85
C ASP A 34 -30.50 -5.95 -11.41
N ASN A 35 -29.51 -6.33 -10.60
CA ASN A 35 -28.32 -7.05 -11.07
C ASN A 35 -27.99 -8.33 -10.25
N LEU A 36 -28.99 -8.97 -9.67
CA LEU A 36 -28.81 -10.09 -8.72
C LEU A 36 -28.33 -11.40 -9.35
N GLN A 37 -28.51 -11.58 -10.69
CA GLN A 37 -28.28 -12.88 -11.34
C GLN A 37 -26.80 -13.22 -11.63
N CYS A 38 -25.89 -12.26 -11.57
CA CYS A 38 -24.45 -12.50 -11.83
C CYS A 38 -23.61 -12.47 -10.56
N GLU A 39 -22.47 -13.13 -10.51
CA GLU A 39 -21.51 -13.01 -9.41
C GLU A 39 -21.05 -11.55 -9.21
N ASN A 40 -20.83 -11.14 -7.96
CA ASN A 40 -20.28 -9.82 -7.65
C ASN A 40 -18.84 -9.72 -8.22
N VAL A 41 -18.61 -8.79 -9.16
CA VAL A 41 -17.33 -8.65 -9.85
C VAL A 41 -16.18 -8.33 -8.89
N TYR A 42 -16.43 -7.56 -7.83
CA TYR A 42 -15.42 -7.26 -6.81
C TYR A 42 -15.04 -8.52 -6.03
N ASN A 43 -16.01 -9.35 -5.64
CA ASN A 43 -15.72 -10.60 -4.94
C ASN A 43 -14.98 -11.59 -5.83
N ARG A 44 -15.34 -11.67 -7.12
CA ARG A 44 -14.62 -12.50 -8.10
C ARG A 44 -13.18 -12.05 -8.23
N GLU A 45 -12.96 -10.75 -8.34
CA GLU A 45 -11.61 -10.19 -8.49
C GLU A 45 -10.76 -10.36 -7.21
N ILE A 46 -11.34 -10.15 -6.04
CA ILE A 46 -10.69 -10.42 -4.75
C ILE A 46 -10.26 -11.89 -4.65
N LYS A 47 -11.12 -12.83 -5.07
CA LYS A 47 -10.78 -14.26 -5.11
C LYS A 47 -9.69 -14.57 -6.12
N ARG A 48 -9.78 -14.01 -7.35
CA ARG A 48 -8.75 -14.17 -8.41
C ARG A 48 -7.38 -13.73 -7.92
N LEU A 49 -7.32 -12.63 -7.22
CA LEU A 49 -6.09 -12.05 -6.67
C LEU A 49 -5.59 -12.76 -5.40
N GLY A 50 -6.34 -13.71 -4.85
CA GLY A 50 -6.02 -14.35 -3.59
C GLY A 50 -6.09 -13.43 -2.37
N LEU A 51 -6.87 -12.36 -2.44
CA LEU A 51 -7.00 -11.35 -1.39
C LEU A 51 -8.08 -11.67 -0.35
N ASN A 52 -8.82 -12.77 -0.52
CA ASN A 52 -9.77 -13.25 0.49
C ASN A 52 -9.02 -13.93 1.66
N ILE A 53 -8.13 -13.18 2.30
CA ILE A 53 -7.23 -13.59 3.36
C ILE A 53 -7.24 -12.59 4.50
N HIS A 54 -6.90 -13.04 5.71
CA HIS A 54 -6.92 -12.22 6.91
C HIS A 54 -5.59 -12.30 7.66
N GLY A 55 -5.35 -11.31 8.53
CA GLY A 55 -4.26 -11.33 9.50
C GLY A 55 -2.88 -11.21 8.86
N ASN A 56 -1.98 -12.07 9.30
CA ASN A 56 -0.54 -12.01 9.04
C ASN A 56 -0.09 -12.53 7.67
N ILE A 57 -1.03 -13.01 6.83
CA ILE A 57 -0.74 -13.52 5.48
C ILE A 57 -1.11 -12.53 4.36
N ARG A 58 -1.53 -11.31 4.69
CA ARG A 58 -1.87 -10.28 3.71
C ARG A 58 -0.66 -9.89 2.87
N PHE A 59 -0.91 -9.51 1.62
CA PHE A 59 0.11 -9.05 0.68
C PHE A 59 -0.47 -8.10 -0.37
N ILE A 60 0.39 -7.47 -1.17
CA ILE A 60 0.01 -6.74 -2.38
C ILE A 60 0.26 -7.64 -3.58
N PRO A 61 -0.75 -7.89 -4.46
CA PRO A 61 -0.54 -8.65 -5.69
C PRO A 61 0.51 -7.99 -6.58
N THR A 62 1.34 -8.80 -7.22
CA THR A 62 2.46 -8.32 -8.06
C THR A 62 1.99 -7.40 -9.18
N GLU A 63 0.84 -7.70 -9.80
CA GLU A 63 0.27 -6.87 -10.87
C GLU A 63 -0.02 -5.42 -10.42
N TYR A 64 -0.38 -5.20 -9.14
CA TYR A 64 -0.57 -3.86 -8.58
C TYR A 64 0.76 -3.16 -8.27
N LYS A 65 1.80 -3.91 -7.95
CA LYS A 65 3.15 -3.35 -7.72
C LYS A 65 3.82 -2.92 -9.02
N LEU A 66 3.46 -3.57 -10.14
CA LEU A 66 3.98 -3.31 -11.49
C LEU A 66 3.09 -2.38 -12.32
N GLY A 67 2.01 -1.86 -11.75
CA GLY A 67 1.12 -0.91 -12.40
C GLY A 67 1.78 0.43 -12.74
N SER A 68 1.05 1.32 -13.44
CA SER A 68 1.54 2.67 -13.74
C SER A 68 1.87 3.44 -12.46
N ILE A 69 2.59 4.54 -12.57
CA ILE A 69 2.94 5.40 -11.43
C ILE A 69 1.65 5.86 -10.72
N GLU A 70 0.65 6.27 -11.47
CA GLU A 70 -0.65 6.73 -10.97
C GLU A 70 -1.36 5.63 -10.19
N GLN A 71 -1.41 4.42 -10.72
CA GLN A 71 -2.02 3.26 -10.07
C GLN A 71 -1.30 2.91 -8.76
N ARG A 72 0.02 2.96 -8.75
CA ARG A 72 0.82 2.71 -7.54
C ARG A 72 0.65 3.80 -6.48
N ILE A 73 0.49 5.06 -6.90
CA ILE A 73 0.17 6.18 -6.00
C ILE A 73 -1.21 5.96 -5.37
N GLU A 74 -2.22 5.60 -6.16
CA GLU A 74 -3.58 5.36 -5.65
C GLU A 74 -3.63 4.15 -4.70
N LEU A 75 -2.87 3.09 -5.00
CA LEU A 75 -2.71 1.94 -4.11
C LEU A 75 -2.09 2.37 -2.76
N LEU A 76 -1.00 3.15 -2.80
CA LEU A 76 -0.36 3.66 -1.58
C LEU A 76 -1.33 4.52 -0.76
N ARG A 77 -2.09 5.40 -1.42
CA ARG A 77 -3.10 6.25 -0.76
C ARG A 77 -4.18 5.43 -0.07
N GLY A 78 -4.71 4.40 -0.73
CA GLY A 78 -5.71 3.49 -0.13
C GLY A 78 -5.18 2.76 1.10
N LEU A 79 -3.95 2.26 1.04
CA LEU A 79 -3.28 1.62 2.17
C LEU A 79 -3.06 2.61 3.33
N MET A 80 -2.57 3.82 3.03
CA MET A 80 -2.27 4.83 4.04
C MET A 80 -3.54 5.44 4.66
N ASP A 81 -4.62 5.53 3.91
CA ASP A 81 -5.90 5.98 4.45
C ASP A 81 -6.49 4.98 5.43
N SER A 82 -6.39 3.68 5.13
CA SER A 82 -6.94 2.61 5.99
C SER A 82 -6.03 2.27 7.17
N GLY A 83 -4.76 1.96 6.94
CA GLY A 83 -3.82 1.46 7.95
C GLY A 83 -2.67 2.41 8.29
N GLY A 84 -2.56 3.54 7.60
CA GLY A 84 -1.49 4.51 7.82
C GLY A 84 -1.80 5.50 8.94
N THR A 85 -0.74 5.97 9.57
CA THR A 85 -0.78 7.00 10.62
C THR A 85 0.07 8.20 10.22
N ILE A 86 -0.29 9.37 10.74
CA ILE A 86 0.45 10.61 10.57
C ILE A 86 0.60 11.30 11.92
N SER A 87 1.81 11.80 12.21
CA SER A 87 2.06 12.56 13.44
C SER A 87 1.27 13.87 13.48
N LYS A 88 1.11 14.43 14.67
CA LYS A 88 0.46 15.76 14.83
C LYS A 88 1.21 16.86 14.09
N THR A 89 2.52 16.75 13.96
CA THR A 89 3.40 17.69 13.23
C THR A 89 3.41 17.45 11.72
N GLY A 90 2.78 16.37 11.22
CA GLY A 90 2.68 16.06 9.80
C GLY A 90 3.94 15.50 9.13
N ASN A 91 5.07 15.44 9.84
CA ASN A 91 6.37 15.08 9.27
C ASN A 91 6.76 13.60 9.43
N LYS A 92 5.99 12.82 10.18
CA LYS A 92 6.23 11.39 10.37
C LYS A 92 4.99 10.63 9.97
N ILE A 93 5.15 9.74 9.03
CA ILE A 93 4.10 8.83 8.58
C ILE A 93 4.57 7.40 8.70
N SER A 94 3.65 6.51 9.01
CA SER A 94 3.94 5.08 9.08
C SER A 94 2.72 4.25 8.74
N TYR A 95 2.95 3.03 8.29
CA TYR A 95 1.96 2.00 8.04
C TYR A 95 2.18 0.83 8.98
N CYS A 96 1.13 0.39 9.68
CA CYS A 96 1.21 -0.72 10.64
C CYS A 96 0.47 -1.94 10.11
N THR A 97 1.10 -3.11 10.23
CA THR A 97 0.51 -4.40 9.86
C THR A 97 1.11 -5.53 10.71
N ASN A 98 0.37 -6.63 10.85
CA ASN A 98 0.88 -7.89 11.41
C ASN A 98 1.40 -8.85 10.32
N SER A 99 1.30 -8.50 9.04
CA SER A 99 1.87 -9.26 7.94
C SER A 99 3.26 -8.75 7.59
N LYS A 100 4.28 -9.62 7.75
CA LYS A 100 5.64 -9.33 7.31
C LYS A 100 5.69 -9.04 5.81
N ARG A 101 5.03 -9.91 5.02
CA ARG A 101 4.99 -9.77 3.57
C ARG A 101 4.37 -8.44 3.14
N LEU A 102 3.23 -8.05 3.72
CA LEU A 102 2.61 -6.76 3.41
C LEU A 102 3.51 -5.58 3.78
N ALA A 103 4.25 -5.66 4.89
CA ALA A 103 5.20 -4.61 5.27
C ALA A 103 6.33 -4.48 4.25
N GLU A 104 6.86 -5.60 3.74
CA GLU A 104 7.88 -5.62 2.68
C GLU A 104 7.31 -5.10 1.35
N ASP A 105 6.10 -5.51 0.97
CA ASP A 105 5.40 -5.01 -0.22
C ASP A 105 5.17 -3.49 -0.17
N VAL A 106 4.74 -2.96 0.99
CA VAL A 106 4.58 -1.49 1.17
C VAL A 106 5.91 -0.77 1.06
N LYS A 107 6.98 -1.33 1.63
CA LYS A 107 8.33 -0.77 1.50
C LYS A 107 8.79 -0.73 0.04
N GLU A 108 8.59 -1.81 -0.71
CA GLU A 108 8.89 -1.89 -2.14
C GLU A 108 8.08 -0.86 -2.94
N LEU A 109 6.77 -0.75 -2.67
CA LEU A 109 5.89 0.22 -3.31
C LEU A 109 6.38 1.66 -3.09
N VAL A 110 6.77 2.01 -1.85
CA VAL A 110 7.32 3.33 -1.52
C VAL A 110 8.61 3.60 -2.29
N TYR A 111 9.52 2.61 -2.36
CA TYR A 111 10.76 2.75 -3.14
C TYR A 111 10.50 2.94 -4.63
N SER A 112 9.53 2.21 -5.20
CA SER A 112 9.16 2.34 -6.60
C SER A 112 8.56 3.71 -6.96
N LEU A 113 8.15 4.48 -5.96
CA LEU A 113 7.62 5.85 -6.07
C LEU A 113 8.67 6.92 -5.67
N GLY A 114 9.94 6.53 -5.53
CA GLY A 114 11.04 7.45 -5.20
C GLY A 114 11.09 7.88 -3.73
N GLY A 115 10.39 7.16 -2.84
CA GLY A 115 10.44 7.37 -1.39
C GLY A 115 11.46 6.47 -0.69
N GLU A 116 11.56 6.65 0.62
CA GLU A 116 12.30 5.77 1.52
C GLU A 116 11.36 5.12 2.54
N ALA A 117 11.62 3.86 2.88
CA ALA A 117 10.89 3.16 3.92
C ALA A 117 11.79 2.28 4.78
N ARG A 118 11.49 2.24 6.09
CA ARG A 118 12.21 1.40 7.06
C ARG A 118 11.21 0.63 7.89
N ILE A 119 11.39 -0.68 7.99
CA ILE A 119 10.53 -1.56 8.79
C ILE A 119 11.13 -1.68 10.18
N ARG A 120 10.31 -1.41 11.20
CA ARG A 120 10.59 -1.74 12.60
C ARG A 120 9.66 -2.86 13.04
N VAL A 121 10.20 -3.84 13.72
CA VAL A 121 9.47 -5.00 14.23
C VAL A 121 9.25 -4.81 15.73
N TYR A 122 8.02 -4.94 16.17
CA TYR A 122 7.65 -4.92 17.56
C TYR A 122 7.05 -6.28 17.94
N ASP A 123 7.83 -7.06 18.68
CA ASP A 123 7.32 -8.30 19.24
C ASP A 123 6.48 -7.99 20.49
N ARG A 124 5.20 -8.31 20.41
CA ARG A 124 4.23 -8.14 21.49
C ARG A 124 3.62 -9.45 21.95
N THR A 125 4.21 -10.58 21.58
CA THR A 125 3.71 -11.93 21.91
C THR A 125 3.65 -12.16 23.41
N ASN A 126 4.56 -11.57 24.17
CA ASN A 126 4.54 -11.58 25.64
C ASN A 126 3.31 -10.89 26.26
N LYS A 127 2.55 -10.11 25.46
CA LYS A 127 1.29 -9.45 25.85
C LYS A 127 0.06 -10.09 25.19
N GLY A 128 0.21 -11.30 24.64
CA GLY A 128 -0.87 -11.99 23.90
C GLY A 128 -1.29 -11.28 22.60
N LYS A 129 -0.40 -10.50 21.99
CA LYS A 129 -0.64 -9.82 20.71
C LYS A 129 0.30 -10.36 19.65
N ASP A 130 -0.07 -10.19 18.39
CA ASP A 130 0.77 -10.55 17.24
C ASP A 130 2.02 -9.67 17.16
N ILE A 131 3.00 -10.13 16.39
CA ILE A 131 4.13 -9.31 15.94
C ILE A 131 3.58 -8.18 15.06
N GLU A 132 4.00 -6.95 15.36
CA GLU A 132 3.64 -5.77 14.59
C GLU A 132 4.84 -5.29 13.77
N TYR A 133 4.61 -5.11 12.47
CA TYR A 133 5.54 -4.49 11.54
C TYR A 133 5.10 -3.05 11.29
N ASN A 134 5.96 -2.10 11.64
CA ASN A 134 5.71 -0.69 11.44
C ASN A 134 6.66 -0.16 10.37
N VAL A 135 6.09 0.22 9.21
CA VAL A 135 6.81 0.74 8.06
C VAL A 135 6.84 2.26 8.15
N TRP A 136 7.98 2.83 8.54
CA TRP A 136 8.22 4.27 8.55
C TRP A 136 8.51 4.74 7.13
N ILE A 137 7.79 5.75 6.68
CA ILE A 137 7.80 6.19 5.28
C ILE A 137 8.24 7.64 5.20
N GLN A 138 9.11 7.94 4.22
CA GLN A 138 9.44 9.28 3.75
C GLN A 138 9.22 9.33 2.24
N ILE A 139 8.32 10.20 1.78
CA ILE A 139 7.97 10.31 0.37
C ILE A 139 7.58 11.76 0.05
N LYS A 140 7.89 12.24 -1.15
CA LYS A 140 7.55 13.62 -1.55
C LYS A 140 6.07 13.76 -1.92
N ILE A 141 5.48 12.70 -2.45
CA ILE A 141 4.07 12.66 -2.85
C ILE A 141 3.21 12.55 -1.58
N ASN A 142 2.11 13.30 -1.52
CA ASN A 142 1.16 13.15 -0.43
C ASN A 142 0.43 11.79 -0.55
N PRO A 143 0.65 10.86 0.42
CA PRO A 143 0.14 9.51 0.35
C PRO A 143 -1.26 9.34 0.98
N PHE A 144 -2.03 10.41 1.07
CA PHE A 144 -3.36 10.40 1.69
C PHE A 144 -4.41 11.04 0.79
N HIS A 145 -5.59 10.45 0.77
CA HIS A 145 -6.80 11.07 0.26
C HIS A 145 -7.63 11.69 1.39
N LEU A 146 -7.66 11.05 2.57
CA LEU A 146 -8.41 11.57 3.71
C LEU A 146 -7.96 13.00 4.06
N GLU A 147 -8.87 13.96 3.97
CA GLU A 147 -8.59 15.38 4.12
C GLU A 147 -7.87 15.69 5.43
N ARG A 148 -8.35 15.12 6.54
CA ARG A 148 -7.74 15.24 7.87
C ARG A 148 -6.29 14.76 7.95
N LYS A 149 -5.85 13.82 7.08
CA LYS A 149 -4.48 13.36 6.97
C LYS A 149 -3.71 14.14 5.93
N ARG A 150 -4.36 14.42 4.79
CA ARG A 150 -3.79 15.13 3.64
C ARG A 150 -3.35 16.55 4.00
N GLU A 151 -4.19 17.32 4.70
CA GLU A 151 -3.87 18.67 5.14
C GLU A 151 -2.77 18.74 6.17
N ARG A 152 -2.69 17.71 7.01
CA ARG A 152 -1.64 17.59 8.03
C ARG A 152 -0.29 17.22 7.44
N TYR A 153 -0.25 16.64 6.23
CA TYR A 153 0.98 16.16 5.63
C TYR A 153 1.94 17.30 5.30
N ASN A 154 3.04 17.35 6.05
CA ASN A 154 4.09 18.35 5.90
C ASN A 154 5.46 17.64 5.96
N PRO A 155 5.93 17.07 4.84
CA PRO A 155 7.17 16.33 4.80
C PRO A 155 8.37 17.26 4.94
N THR A 156 9.16 17.06 5.99
CA THR A 156 10.46 17.72 6.14
C THR A 156 11.57 16.76 5.71
N PHE A 157 12.06 16.94 4.50
CA PHE A 157 13.24 16.20 4.03
C PHE A 157 14.48 16.95 4.48
N LYS A 158 15.24 16.39 5.41
CA LYS A 158 16.54 16.96 5.83
C LYS A 158 17.63 16.73 4.79
N LYS A 159 17.46 15.74 3.90
CA LYS A 159 18.35 15.41 2.76
C LYS A 159 17.50 14.77 1.67
N ASP A 160 17.94 14.87 0.43
CA ASP A 160 17.41 14.04 -0.65
C ASP A 160 17.57 12.56 -0.28
N CYS A 161 16.62 11.73 -0.73
CA CYS A 161 16.67 10.29 -0.52
C CYS A 161 17.81 9.69 -1.35
N VAL A 162 19.03 9.86 -0.88
CA VAL A 162 20.26 9.31 -1.50
C VAL A 162 20.73 8.09 -0.74
N LYS A 163 21.11 7.07 -1.47
CA LYS A 163 21.82 5.90 -0.94
C LYS A 163 23.27 5.99 -1.36
N TYR A 164 24.16 5.61 -0.46
CA TYR A 164 25.58 5.55 -0.72
C TYR A 164 25.99 4.10 -0.93
N ILE A 165 26.90 3.86 -1.88
CA ILE A 165 27.54 2.55 -2.01
C ILE A 165 28.52 2.43 -0.83
N GLU A 166 28.32 1.42 0.01
CA GLU A 166 29.13 1.17 1.19
C GLU A 166 30.38 0.36 0.84
N SER A 167 30.22 -0.65 -0.01
CA SER A 167 31.35 -1.44 -0.52
C SER A 167 31.06 -1.95 -1.94
N VAL A 168 32.12 -2.23 -2.68
CA VAL A 168 32.08 -2.92 -3.97
C VAL A 168 33.06 -4.08 -3.89
N GLU A 169 32.53 -5.30 -3.87
CA GLU A 169 33.31 -6.50 -3.71
C GLU A 169 33.12 -7.45 -4.89
N PHE A 170 34.16 -8.21 -5.21
CA PHE A 170 34.05 -9.24 -6.23
C PHE A 170 33.08 -10.33 -5.75
N SER A 171 32.03 -10.61 -6.52
CA SER A 171 31.09 -11.68 -6.21
C SER A 171 31.42 -12.96 -7.01
N ARG A 172 31.28 -12.89 -8.33
CA ARG A 172 31.53 -14.04 -9.22
C ARG A 172 31.62 -13.59 -10.68
N LYS A 173 32.22 -14.43 -11.52
CA LYS A 173 32.07 -14.31 -12.97
C LYS A 173 30.85 -15.16 -13.40
N SER A 174 29.96 -14.62 -14.17
CA SER A 174 28.83 -15.32 -14.78
C SER A 174 28.44 -14.65 -16.09
N ASP A 175 27.79 -15.40 -16.96
CA ASP A 175 27.19 -14.84 -18.15
C ASP A 175 26.12 -13.81 -17.78
N ALA A 176 26.13 -12.68 -18.45
CA ALA A 176 25.17 -11.61 -18.25
C ALA A 176 24.56 -11.18 -19.59
N LYS A 177 23.32 -10.76 -19.54
CA LYS A 177 22.63 -10.13 -20.69
C LYS A 177 22.43 -8.65 -20.38
N CYS A 178 22.87 -7.79 -21.31
CA CYS A 178 22.55 -6.38 -21.25
C CYS A 178 21.18 -6.14 -21.89
N LEU A 179 20.37 -5.36 -21.20
CA LEU A 179 19.10 -4.86 -21.72
C LEU A 179 19.26 -3.39 -22.09
N ALA A 180 18.86 -3.03 -23.30
CA ALA A 180 18.70 -1.65 -23.69
C ALA A 180 17.23 -1.26 -23.50
N VAL A 181 16.97 -0.15 -22.83
CA VAL A 181 15.63 0.38 -22.59
C VAL A 181 15.52 1.77 -23.20
N ASP A 182 14.35 2.08 -23.72
CA ASP A 182 14.03 3.32 -24.43
C ASP A 182 13.77 4.52 -23.48
N SER A 183 14.27 4.41 -22.27
CA SER A 183 14.22 5.48 -21.28
C SER A 183 15.37 6.46 -21.49
N PRO A 184 15.16 7.79 -21.40
CA PRO A 184 16.22 8.79 -21.52
C PRO A 184 17.41 8.58 -20.57
N CYS A 185 17.19 7.96 -19.41
CA CYS A 185 18.23 7.65 -18.43
C CYS A 185 18.81 6.23 -18.58
N HIS A 186 18.29 5.42 -19.52
CA HIS A 186 18.68 4.01 -19.74
C HIS A 186 18.62 3.14 -18.47
N THR A 187 17.77 3.50 -17.50
CA THR A 187 17.58 2.74 -16.25
C THR A 187 16.24 2.04 -16.23
N TYR A 188 16.18 0.90 -15.56
CA TYR A 188 14.97 0.12 -15.32
C TYR A 188 14.98 -0.48 -13.92
N LEU A 189 13.79 -0.83 -13.41
CA LEU A 189 13.65 -1.53 -12.14
C LEU A 189 13.88 -3.04 -12.34
N THR A 190 14.68 -3.63 -11.46
CA THR A 190 14.98 -5.08 -11.41
C THR A 190 14.32 -5.72 -10.20
#